data_b0a2c47bedd68303d36ea3fc319571d7
#
_entry.id   b0a2c47bedd68303d36ea3fc319571d7
#
_cell.length_a   1.000
_cell.length_b   1.000
_cell.length_c   1.000
_cell.angle_alpha   90.00
_cell.angle_beta   90.00
_cell.angle_gamma   90.00
#
_symmetry.space_group_name_H-M   'P 1'
#
loop_
_entity.id
_entity.type
_entity.pdbx_description
1 polymer ?
#
loop_
_entity_poly.entity_id
_entity_poly.type
_entity_poly.pdbx_seq_one_letter_code
_entity_poly.pdbx_strand_id
1 'polypeptide(L)'
;ACEQIHGPDWFVGLDGRTCVPPECMNCYQQGGTYCDPQGYCWTPIIIDLSGNGFDLTNGPNGVYFRPNIGGMQIRTAWTSAGSDDAFLVLDRNGNGLIDDGTELFGCSTPQPEPPLGELKNGFRAFAEYDRPENGGNGNGKIGPGDGIFSELALWRDVNHNGVSEPAELQRLSASEIRTIGLDYHESRRQDQHGNKFKYRARVRDRHGAQVGRWAWDVFPVVDYGEDTANIRPDILLLDPLYSDRLMLFAASFFVTEQ
;
A
#
# COMPACT_ATOMS: atom_id res chain seq x y z
N ALA A 1 1.80 -25.68 -14.92
CA ALA A 1 3.17 -25.45 -14.46
C ALA A 1 3.20 -25.12 -12.95
N CYS A 2 2.44 -24.13 -12.48
CA CYS A 2 2.46 -23.75 -11.04
C CYS A 2 1.97 -24.87 -10.11
N GLU A 3 0.88 -25.54 -10.45
CA GLU A 3 0.38 -26.71 -9.68
C GLU A 3 1.39 -27.85 -9.58
N GLN A 4 2.21 -28.06 -10.62
CA GLN A 4 3.21 -29.12 -10.63
C GLN A 4 4.41 -28.82 -9.72
N ILE A 5 4.68 -27.55 -9.46
CA ILE A 5 5.83 -27.10 -8.67
C ILE A 5 5.43 -26.87 -7.21
N HIS A 6 4.26 -26.32 -6.97
CA HIS A 6 3.83 -25.82 -5.66
C HIS A 6 2.64 -26.58 -5.06
N GLY A 7 1.96 -27.45 -5.83
CA GLY A 7 0.79 -28.19 -5.41
C GLY A 7 -0.53 -27.65 -5.96
N PRO A 8 -1.65 -28.35 -5.67
CA PRO A 8 -2.96 -27.95 -6.13
C PRO A 8 -3.31 -26.53 -5.61
N ASP A 9 -4.13 -25.84 -6.38
CA ASP A 9 -4.65 -24.49 -6.10
C ASP A 9 -3.71 -23.31 -6.40
N TRP A 10 -2.44 -23.53 -6.77
CA TRP A 10 -1.58 -22.49 -7.30
C TRP A 10 -1.91 -22.18 -8.76
N PHE A 11 -1.92 -20.91 -9.11
CA PHE A 11 -2.28 -20.46 -10.45
C PHE A 11 -1.19 -19.57 -11.09
N VAL A 12 -1.29 -19.40 -12.39
CA VAL A 12 -0.37 -18.54 -13.14
C VAL A 12 -0.91 -17.10 -13.05
N GLY A 13 -0.06 -16.16 -12.62
CA GLY A 13 -0.39 -14.74 -12.56
C GLY A 13 -0.73 -14.14 -13.92
N LEU A 14 -1.24 -12.91 -13.92
CA LEU A 14 -1.64 -12.19 -15.12
C LEU A 14 -0.48 -11.91 -16.09
N ASP A 15 0.76 -11.97 -15.63
CA ASP A 15 1.98 -11.86 -16.44
C ASP A 15 2.33 -13.15 -17.19
N GLY A 16 1.59 -14.23 -16.95
CA GLY A 16 1.80 -15.54 -17.55
C GLY A 16 3.07 -16.28 -17.06
N ARG A 17 3.78 -15.75 -16.07
CA ARG A 17 5.08 -16.26 -15.59
C ARG A 17 5.11 -16.52 -14.08
N THR A 18 4.44 -15.72 -13.31
CA THR A 18 4.41 -15.77 -11.84
C THR A 18 3.48 -16.87 -11.36
N CYS A 19 3.92 -17.69 -10.40
CA CYS A 19 3.05 -18.61 -9.67
C CYS A 19 2.49 -17.89 -8.45
N VAL A 20 1.17 -17.85 -8.33
CA VAL A 20 0.45 -17.10 -7.31
C VAL A 20 -0.25 -18.07 -6.37
N PRO A 21 -0.04 -17.95 -5.07
CA PRO A 21 -0.72 -18.80 -4.10
C PRO A 21 -2.22 -18.48 -4.01
N PRO A 22 -3.06 -19.43 -3.57
CA PRO A 22 -4.52 -19.29 -3.56
C PRO A 22 -5.03 -18.07 -2.80
N GLU A 23 -4.41 -17.74 -1.67
CA GLU A 23 -4.74 -16.59 -0.82
C GLU A 23 -4.55 -15.25 -1.54
N CYS A 24 -3.63 -15.20 -2.48
CA CYS A 24 -3.36 -13.99 -3.27
C CYS A 24 -4.24 -13.83 -4.51
N MET A 25 -5.05 -14.83 -4.85
CA MET A 25 -5.88 -14.81 -6.06
C MET A 25 -6.74 -13.56 -6.15
N ASN A 26 -7.44 -13.21 -5.06
CA ASN A 26 -8.32 -12.05 -5.04
C ASN A 26 -7.55 -10.74 -5.29
N CYS A 27 -6.37 -10.59 -4.71
CA CYS A 27 -5.50 -9.43 -4.93
C CYS A 27 -5.13 -9.29 -6.42
N TYR A 28 -4.59 -10.33 -7.02
CA TYR A 28 -4.15 -10.28 -8.42
C TYR A 28 -5.31 -10.12 -9.41
N GLN A 29 -6.47 -10.76 -9.17
CA GLN A 29 -7.66 -10.59 -10.00
C GLN A 29 -8.18 -9.15 -9.99
N GLN A 30 -8.04 -8.44 -8.87
CA GLN A 30 -8.39 -7.03 -8.78
C GLN A 30 -7.27 -6.08 -9.20
N GLY A 31 -6.15 -6.63 -9.62
CA GLY A 31 -5.08 -5.89 -10.27
C GLY A 31 -3.96 -5.44 -9.39
N GLY A 32 -3.85 -5.99 -8.18
CA GLY A 32 -2.67 -5.85 -7.36
C GLY A 32 -1.45 -6.48 -8.02
N THR A 33 -0.28 -5.95 -7.71
CA THR A 33 1.01 -6.45 -8.21
C THR A 33 1.86 -7.05 -7.09
N TYR A 34 1.45 -6.88 -5.86
CA TYR A 34 2.05 -7.49 -4.67
C TYR A 34 0.96 -7.97 -3.71
N CYS A 35 1.20 -9.11 -3.10
CA CYS A 35 0.35 -9.72 -2.09
C CYS A 35 1.23 -10.21 -0.95
N ASP A 36 0.85 -9.92 0.28
CA ASP A 36 1.53 -10.42 1.45
C ASP A 36 1.16 -11.89 1.75
N PRO A 37 1.84 -12.57 2.72
CA PRO A 37 1.54 -13.95 3.08
C PRO A 37 0.12 -14.18 3.60
N GLN A 38 -0.60 -13.15 3.97
CA GLN A 38 -1.99 -13.20 4.42
C GLN A 38 -3.00 -12.98 3.28
N GLY A 39 -2.53 -12.79 2.04
CA GLY A 39 -3.40 -12.60 0.87
C GLY A 39 -3.79 -11.14 0.60
N TYR A 40 -3.18 -10.15 1.28
CA TYR A 40 -3.54 -8.75 1.13
C TYR A 40 -2.68 -8.05 0.10
N CYS A 41 -3.33 -7.21 -0.72
CA CYS A 41 -2.65 -6.35 -1.67
C CYS A 41 -1.87 -5.23 -0.95
N TRP A 42 -0.79 -4.77 -1.56
CA TRP A 42 -0.14 -3.52 -1.17
C TRP A 42 -0.90 -2.33 -1.75
N THR A 43 -1.41 -1.46 -0.90
CA THR A 43 -2.12 -0.25 -1.31
C THR A 43 -1.96 0.87 -0.27
N PRO A 44 -1.55 2.08 -0.67
CA PRO A 44 -1.64 3.28 0.15
C PRO A 44 -2.74 4.23 -0.34
N ILE A 45 -3.29 5.07 0.57
CA ILE A 45 -4.03 6.27 0.17
C ILE A 45 -3.06 7.39 -0.16
N ILE A 46 -3.19 7.95 -1.38
CA ILE A 46 -2.43 9.10 -1.87
C ILE A 46 -3.39 10.25 -2.19
N ILE A 47 -2.99 11.48 -1.91
CA ILE A 47 -3.76 12.71 -2.15
C ILE A 47 -2.92 13.66 -2.99
N ASP A 48 -3.47 14.09 -4.13
CA ASP A 48 -2.95 15.19 -4.95
C ASP A 48 -3.28 16.52 -4.26
N LEU A 49 -2.27 17.17 -3.66
CA LEU A 49 -2.48 18.36 -2.84
C LEU A 49 -2.74 19.62 -3.65
N SER A 50 -2.17 19.73 -4.85
CA SER A 50 -2.32 20.89 -5.74
C SER A 50 -3.47 20.74 -6.73
N GLY A 51 -3.97 19.52 -6.94
CA GLY A 51 -5.02 19.23 -7.92
C GLY A 51 -4.50 19.27 -9.37
N ASN A 52 -3.20 19.07 -9.57
CA ASN A 52 -2.54 19.10 -10.88
C ASN A 52 -2.43 17.71 -11.52
N GLY A 53 -2.79 16.64 -10.78
CA GLY A 53 -2.70 15.24 -11.19
C GLY A 53 -1.58 14.52 -10.47
N PHE A 54 -1.65 13.18 -10.45
CA PHE A 54 -0.67 12.36 -9.77
C PHE A 54 0.59 12.18 -10.61
N ASP A 55 1.76 12.36 -9.99
CA ASP A 55 3.07 12.10 -10.55
C ASP A 55 3.73 10.94 -9.78
N LEU A 56 3.46 9.71 -10.25
CA LEU A 56 4.01 8.49 -9.69
C LEU A 56 5.06 7.90 -10.63
N THR A 57 6.02 7.19 -10.05
CA THR A 57 7.04 6.45 -10.80
C THR A 57 6.51 5.10 -11.29
N ASN A 58 7.28 4.42 -12.13
CA ASN A 58 7.15 2.98 -12.34
C ASN A 58 7.85 2.20 -11.22
N GLY A 59 7.71 0.86 -11.21
CA GLY A 59 8.36 0.00 -10.24
C GLY A 59 9.89 0.16 -10.19
N PRO A 60 10.61 0.05 -11.34
CA PRO A 60 12.07 0.19 -11.39
C PRO A 60 12.62 1.55 -10.94
N ASN A 61 11.85 2.62 -11.05
CA ASN A 61 12.22 3.96 -10.57
C ASN A 61 11.58 4.31 -9.22
N GLY A 62 10.97 3.34 -8.55
CA GLY A 62 10.39 3.50 -7.23
C GLY A 62 11.40 3.37 -6.11
N VAL A 63 10.90 3.31 -4.89
CA VAL A 63 11.69 3.22 -3.66
C VAL A 63 11.59 1.84 -3.02
N TYR A 64 12.50 1.55 -2.12
CA TYR A 64 12.38 0.39 -1.25
C TYR A 64 11.57 0.76 -0.01
N PHE A 65 10.42 0.11 0.15
CA PHE A 65 9.53 0.32 1.29
C PHE A 65 9.04 -1.02 1.85
N ARG A 66 8.66 -1.04 3.13
CA ARG A 66 8.12 -2.24 3.80
C ARG A 66 6.60 -2.18 3.85
N PRO A 67 5.87 -3.03 3.09
CA PRO A 67 4.41 -2.99 3.04
C PRO A 67 3.72 -3.38 4.34
N ASN A 68 4.35 -4.23 5.16
CA ASN A 68 3.78 -4.76 6.41
C ASN A 68 4.85 -4.93 7.50
N ILE A 69 4.40 -5.01 8.76
CA ILE A 69 5.31 -5.19 9.93
C ILE A 69 6.12 -6.47 9.77
N GLY A 70 7.44 -6.35 9.98
CA GLY A 70 8.36 -7.49 9.94
C GLY A 70 8.58 -8.08 8.55
N GLY A 71 7.89 -7.58 7.53
CA GLY A 71 8.07 -7.98 6.15
C GLY A 71 9.38 -7.46 5.53
N MET A 72 9.72 -8.02 4.36
CA MET A 72 10.84 -7.52 3.56
C MET A 72 10.49 -6.18 2.92
N GLN A 73 11.51 -5.35 2.68
CA GLN A 73 11.35 -4.21 1.79
C GLN A 73 11.18 -4.69 0.36
N ILE A 74 10.22 -4.11 -0.34
CA ILE A 74 10.00 -4.32 -1.77
C ILE A 74 10.28 -3.02 -2.52
N ARG A 75 10.72 -3.13 -3.77
CA ARG A 75 10.82 -1.97 -4.63
C ARG A 75 9.45 -1.72 -5.27
N THR A 76 8.87 -0.58 -4.98
CA THR A 76 7.51 -0.24 -5.38
C THR A 76 7.44 1.14 -6.02
N ALA A 77 6.58 1.31 -7.01
CA ALA A 77 6.28 2.63 -7.54
C ALA A 77 5.88 3.57 -6.40
N TRP A 78 6.26 4.84 -6.52
CA TRP A 78 6.16 5.83 -5.47
C TRP A 78 5.81 7.20 -6.03
N THR A 79 5.61 8.21 -5.17
CA THR A 79 5.50 9.60 -5.62
C THR A 79 6.84 10.08 -6.17
N SER A 80 6.83 10.80 -7.29
CA SER A 80 8.07 11.31 -7.92
C SER A 80 8.76 12.34 -7.02
N ALA A 81 10.07 12.48 -7.17
CA ALA A 81 10.84 13.47 -6.43
C ALA A 81 10.29 14.89 -6.65
N GLY A 82 10.04 15.61 -5.57
CA GLY A 82 9.48 16.97 -5.62
C GLY A 82 7.98 17.04 -5.94
N SER A 83 7.30 15.90 -6.10
CA SER A 83 5.84 15.84 -6.26
C SER A 83 5.12 16.47 -5.06
N ASP A 84 3.94 17.03 -5.32
CA ASP A 84 3.04 17.49 -4.26
C ASP A 84 2.07 16.41 -3.78
N ASP A 85 2.14 15.22 -4.37
CA ASP A 85 1.37 14.07 -3.94
C ASP A 85 1.82 13.58 -2.57
N ALA A 86 0.88 13.34 -1.68
CA ALA A 86 1.17 12.95 -0.31
C ALA A 86 0.45 11.66 0.08
N PHE A 87 1.15 10.81 0.83
CA PHE A 87 0.54 9.68 1.51
C PHE A 87 -0.25 10.15 2.74
N LEU A 88 -1.43 9.58 2.95
CA LEU A 88 -2.18 9.74 4.19
C LEU A 88 -1.62 8.76 5.22
N VAL A 89 -1.10 9.27 6.33
CA VAL A 89 -0.34 8.48 7.30
C VAL A 89 -0.77 8.72 8.75
N LEU A 90 -0.47 7.73 9.57
CA LEU A 90 -0.61 7.78 11.03
C LEU A 90 0.61 7.09 11.66
N ASP A 91 1.42 7.84 12.39
CA ASP A 91 2.48 7.29 13.25
C ASP A 91 1.85 6.49 14.39
N ARG A 92 1.73 5.16 14.21
CA ARG A 92 1.02 4.28 15.14
C ARG A 92 1.86 3.86 16.33
N ASN A 93 3.16 3.78 16.14
CA ASN A 93 4.08 3.36 17.18
C ASN A 93 4.64 4.54 17.99
N GLY A 94 4.37 5.79 17.57
CA GLY A 94 4.73 7.01 18.25
C GLY A 94 6.22 7.35 18.20
N ASN A 95 6.95 6.83 17.21
CA ASN A 95 8.39 7.03 17.08
C ASN A 95 8.77 8.27 16.25
N GLY A 96 7.78 8.94 15.64
CA GLY A 96 7.96 10.13 14.82
C GLY A 96 8.33 9.85 13.37
N LEU A 97 8.30 8.59 12.93
CA LEU A 97 8.59 8.14 11.58
C LEU A 97 7.38 7.38 11.00
N ILE A 98 7.44 7.11 9.72
CA ILE A 98 6.53 6.19 9.01
C ILE A 98 7.40 5.06 8.48
N ASP A 99 7.36 3.92 9.16
CA ASP A 99 8.31 2.82 8.99
C ASP A 99 7.84 1.74 8.03
N ASP A 100 6.53 1.52 7.98
CA ASP A 100 5.94 0.47 7.17
C ASP A 100 4.49 0.77 6.74
N GLY A 101 3.94 -0.12 5.93
CA GLY A 101 2.62 0.05 5.35
C GLY A 101 1.45 0.00 6.33
N THR A 102 1.65 -0.40 7.58
CA THR A 102 0.59 -0.32 8.59
C THR A 102 0.35 1.12 9.06
N GLU A 103 1.32 2.00 8.85
CA GLU A 103 1.25 3.42 9.16
C GLU A 103 0.77 4.28 7.98
N LEU A 104 0.71 3.68 6.78
CA LEU A 104 -0.02 4.22 5.64
C LEU A 104 -1.44 3.63 5.64
N PHE A 105 -2.45 4.45 5.33
CA PHE A 105 -3.81 3.92 5.18
C PHE A 105 -3.91 3.11 3.87
N GLY A 106 -4.02 1.79 4.03
CA GLY A 106 -4.03 0.82 2.93
C GLY A 106 -4.56 -0.54 3.38
N CYS A 107 -4.24 -1.57 2.64
CA CYS A 107 -4.66 -2.93 2.97
C CYS A 107 -3.96 -3.48 4.23
N SER A 108 -2.70 -3.08 4.47
CA SER A 108 -1.92 -3.50 5.65
C SER A 108 -2.32 -2.77 6.93
N THR A 109 -3.12 -1.71 6.84
CA THR A 109 -3.65 -1.02 8.00
C THR A 109 -4.61 -1.92 8.78
N PRO A 110 -4.52 -2.00 10.12
CA PRO A 110 -5.46 -2.75 10.94
C PRO A 110 -6.92 -2.38 10.64
N GLN A 111 -7.72 -3.35 10.24
CA GLN A 111 -9.13 -3.21 9.89
C GLN A 111 -9.83 -4.56 9.97
N PRO A 112 -11.17 -4.60 10.15
CA PRO A 112 -11.95 -5.84 10.09
C PRO A 112 -11.82 -6.55 8.74
N GLU A 113 -12.00 -7.87 8.75
CA GLU A 113 -12.03 -8.64 7.51
C GLU A 113 -13.17 -8.15 6.62
N PRO A 114 -12.92 -7.95 5.30
CA PRO A 114 -13.93 -7.54 4.36
C PRO A 114 -14.92 -8.67 4.08
N PRO A 115 -16.10 -8.37 3.56
CA PRO A 115 -17.01 -9.37 3.01
C PRO A 115 -16.32 -10.24 1.96
N LEU A 116 -16.81 -11.47 1.79
CA LEU A 116 -16.27 -12.40 0.80
C LEU A 116 -16.26 -11.78 -0.61
N GLY A 117 -15.11 -11.84 -1.27
CA GLY A 117 -14.90 -11.26 -2.60
C GLY A 117 -14.49 -9.79 -2.62
N GLU A 118 -14.46 -9.12 -1.46
CA GLU A 118 -13.93 -7.77 -1.34
C GLU A 118 -12.48 -7.79 -0.81
N LEU A 119 -11.77 -6.69 -1.02
CA LEU A 119 -10.41 -6.50 -0.50
C LEU A 119 -10.40 -5.59 0.72
N LYS A 120 -9.41 -5.80 1.59
CA LYS A 120 -8.96 -4.75 2.49
C LYS A 120 -8.51 -3.55 1.66
N ASN A 121 -8.81 -2.35 2.12
CA ASN A 121 -8.38 -1.13 1.45
C ASN A 121 -8.26 0.02 2.45
N GLY A 122 -7.58 1.09 2.04
CA GLY A 122 -7.30 2.21 2.90
C GLY A 122 -8.53 2.94 3.41
N PHE A 123 -9.61 3.04 2.62
CA PHE A 123 -10.84 3.70 3.07
C PHE A 123 -11.63 2.87 4.09
N ARG A 124 -11.59 1.54 3.98
CA ARG A 124 -12.19 0.67 5.01
C ARG A 124 -11.45 0.81 6.34
N ALA A 125 -10.12 0.80 6.28
CA ALA A 125 -9.30 1.04 7.47
C ALA A 125 -9.55 2.44 8.06
N PHE A 126 -9.70 3.44 7.22
CA PHE A 126 -9.94 4.82 7.61
C PHE A 126 -11.33 4.99 8.24
N ALA A 127 -12.35 4.25 7.75
CA ALA A 127 -13.71 4.29 8.28
C ALA A 127 -13.83 3.77 9.72
N GLU A 128 -12.88 2.95 10.18
CA GLU A 128 -12.87 2.51 11.58
C GLU A 128 -12.73 3.68 12.56
N TYR A 129 -12.11 4.78 12.15
CA TYR A 129 -11.91 5.98 12.98
C TYR A 129 -13.08 6.96 12.96
N ASP A 130 -14.10 6.77 12.11
CA ASP A 130 -15.38 7.50 12.18
C ASP A 130 -16.36 6.86 13.18
N ARG A 131 -16.08 5.64 13.64
CA ARG A 131 -16.93 4.95 14.60
C ARG A 131 -16.86 5.59 15.98
N PRO A 132 -18.00 5.80 16.66
CA PRO A 132 -18.02 6.39 18.00
C PRO A 132 -17.17 5.63 19.02
N GLU A 133 -17.12 4.30 18.94
CA GLU A 133 -16.29 3.47 19.81
C GLU A 133 -14.78 3.69 19.63
N ASN A 134 -14.37 4.26 18.50
CA ASN A 134 -12.98 4.59 18.19
C ASN A 134 -12.70 6.10 18.23
N GLY A 135 -13.61 6.88 18.84
CA GLY A 135 -13.46 8.32 18.98
C GLY A 135 -13.94 9.15 17.78
N GLY A 136 -14.64 8.50 16.84
CA GLY A 136 -15.28 9.15 15.69
C GLY A 136 -16.68 9.67 16.03
N ASN A 137 -17.33 10.33 15.07
CA ASN A 137 -18.66 10.90 15.24
C ASN A 137 -19.74 10.28 14.33
N GLY A 138 -19.39 9.29 13.50
CA GLY A 138 -20.30 8.50 12.66
C GLY A 138 -20.92 9.29 11.52
N ASN A 139 -20.27 10.33 11.02
CA ASN A 139 -20.85 11.23 10.02
C ASN A 139 -20.46 10.91 8.56
N GLY A 140 -19.76 9.79 8.31
CA GLY A 140 -19.36 9.31 6.98
C GLY A 140 -18.16 10.04 6.38
N LYS A 141 -17.37 10.71 7.20
CA LYS A 141 -16.13 11.38 6.79
C LYS A 141 -15.20 11.54 7.99
N ILE A 142 -13.90 11.62 7.76
CA ILE A 142 -12.93 11.99 8.78
C ILE A 142 -12.66 13.49 8.69
N GLY A 143 -12.74 14.17 9.83
CA GLY A 143 -12.54 15.60 9.99
C GLY A 143 -12.32 15.99 11.45
N PRO A 144 -12.37 17.29 11.80
CA PRO A 144 -12.05 17.78 13.14
C PRO A 144 -12.94 17.29 14.27
N GLY A 145 -14.07 16.65 13.94
CA GLY A 145 -14.95 16.02 14.92
C GLY A 145 -14.53 14.61 15.32
N ASP A 146 -13.51 14.07 14.69
CA ASP A 146 -12.99 12.73 14.92
C ASP A 146 -11.64 12.80 15.64
N GLY A 147 -11.47 12.02 16.71
CA GLY A 147 -10.27 12.08 17.56
C GLY A 147 -8.98 11.88 16.78
N ILE A 148 -9.00 11.01 15.78
CA ILE A 148 -7.85 10.71 14.94
C ILE A 148 -7.36 11.92 14.13
N PHE A 149 -8.22 12.88 13.79
CA PHE A 149 -7.90 13.96 12.84
C PHE A 149 -6.67 14.78 13.24
N SER A 150 -6.44 14.98 14.54
CA SER A 150 -5.27 15.72 15.03
C SER A 150 -3.97 14.95 14.93
N GLU A 151 -4.05 13.63 14.81
CA GLU A 151 -2.89 12.72 14.76
C GLU A 151 -2.46 12.40 13.33
N LEU A 152 -3.41 12.51 12.38
CA LEU A 152 -3.14 12.28 10.97
C LEU A 152 -2.09 13.24 10.41
N ALA A 153 -1.27 12.71 9.51
CA ALA A 153 -0.31 13.51 8.76
C ALA A 153 -0.36 13.18 7.25
N LEU A 154 0.21 14.08 6.49
CA LEU A 154 0.52 13.94 5.08
C LEU A 154 2.03 13.78 4.97
N TRP A 155 2.47 12.68 4.36
CA TRP A 155 3.87 12.45 4.07
C TRP A 155 4.14 12.73 2.59
N ARG A 156 4.96 13.74 2.35
CA ARG A 156 5.50 14.06 1.03
C ARG A 156 6.96 13.66 1.00
N ASP A 157 7.26 12.54 0.39
CA ASP A 157 8.64 12.09 0.17
C ASP A 157 9.29 12.94 -0.95
N VAL A 158 9.78 14.11 -0.56
CA VAL A 158 10.27 15.13 -1.51
C VAL A 158 11.58 14.71 -2.18
N ASN A 159 12.41 13.95 -1.45
CA ASN A 159 13.69 13.47 -1.94
C ASN A 159 13.62 12.08 -2.58
N HIS A 160 12.44 11.45 -2.55
CA HIS A 160 12.16 10.16 -3.19
C HIS A 160 13.09 9.04 -2.67
N ASN A 161 13.25 8.95 -1.36
CA ASN A 161 14.12 7.94 -0.75
C ASN A 161 13.37 6.83 -0.01
N GLY A 162 12.03 6.94 0.14
CA GLY A 162 11.19 5.99 0.87
C GLY A 162 11.38 6.01 2.39
N VAL A 163 12.00 7.06 2.91
CA VAL A 163 12.24 7.27 4.34
C VAL A 163 11.53 8.55 4.77
N SER A 164 10.71 8.50 5.79
CA SER A 164 10.00 9.69 6.27
C SER A 164 10.90 10.53 7.16
N GLU A 165 11.26 11.71 6.69
CA GLU A 165 11.94 12.70 7.51
C GLU A 165 10.93 13.67 8.15
N PRO A 166 11.24 14.24 9.34
CA PRO A 166 10.31 15.16 10.00
C PRO A 166 9.88 16.37 9.16
N ALA A 167 10.74 16.84 8.24
CA ALA A 167 10.45 17.96 7.34
C ALA A 167 9.44 17.60 6.24
N GLU A 168 9.22 16.33 5.98
CA GLU A 168 8.30 15.80 4.96
C GLU A 168 6.93 15.46 5.54
N LEU A 169 6.81 15.43 6.86
CA LEU A 169 5.57 15.13 7.58
C LEU A 169 4.83 16.41 7.96
N GLN A 170 3.66 16.61 7.39
CA GLN A 170 2.77 17.73 7.73
C GLN A 170 1.51 17.21 8.40
N ARG A 171 1.18 17.70 9.61
CA ARG A 171 -0.11 17.38 10.24
C ARG A 171 -1.26 17.72 9.30
N LEU A 172 -2.22 16.81 9.16
CA LEU A 172 -3.41 17.03 8.33
C LEU A 172 -4.18 18.27 8.77
N SER A 173 -4.27 18.51 10.08
CA SER A 173 -4.92 19.69 10.68
C SER A 173 -4.26 21.02 10.33
N ALA A 174 -2.99 21.02 9.95
CA ALA A 174 -2.24 22.18 9.48
C ALA A 174 -2.30 22.39 7.97
N SER A 175 -2.89 21.46 7.22
CA SER A 175 -3.09 21.56 5.77
C SER A 175 -4.39 22.29 5.42
N GLU A 176 -4.61 22.51 4.12
CA GLU A 176 -5.90 23.03 3.62
C GLU A 176 -7.02 21.97 3.67
N ILE A 177 -6.70 20.70 3.89
CA ILE A 177 -7.68 19.62 3.95
C ILE A 177 -8.43 19.70 5.28
N ARG A 178 -9.76 19.72 5.19
CA ARG A 178 -10.64 19.75 6.33
C ARG A 178 -11.37 18.44 6.55
N THR A 179 -11.78 17.77 5.48
CA THR A 179 -12.45 16.47 5.57
C THR A 179 -12.09 15.56 4.42
N ILE A 180 -12.02 14.27 4.71
CA ILE A 180 -11.88 13.19 3.72
C ILE A 180 -13.13 12.31 3.85
N GLY A 181 -13.85 12.11 2.75
CA GLY A 181 -15.06 11.29 2.69
C GLY A 181 -14.74 9.80 2.87
N LEU A 182 -15.72 9.05 3.38
CA LEU A 182 -15.66 7.59 3.50
C LEU A 182 -16.59 6.90 2.50
N ASP A 183 -17.34 7.68 1.71
CA ASP A 183 -18.20 7.26 0.61
C ASP A 183 -17.37 7.01 -0.66
N TYR A 184 -16.39 6.12 -0.57
CA TYR A 184 -15.48 5.86 -1.68
C TYR A 184 -16.15 5.09 -2.83
N HIS A 185 -15.64 5.32 -4.03
CA HIS A 185 -16.11 4.69 -5.26
C HIS A 185 -14.98 3.96 -5.97
N GLU A 186 -15.31 2.81 -6.53
CA GLU A 186 -14.38 2.05 -7.37
C GLU A 186 -14.10 2.79 -8.68
N SER A 187 -12.88 2.63 -9.19
CA SER A 187 -12.39 3.23 -10.43
C SER A 187 -11.56 2.21 -11.22
N ARG A 188 -11.48 2.45 -12.53
CA ARG A 188 -10.62 1.69 -13.46
C ARG A 188 -9.46 2.52 -13.97
N ARG A 189 -9.19 3.65 -13.30
CA ARG A 189 -8.08 4.53 -13.69
C ARG A 189 -6.75 3.80 -13.48
N GLN A 190 -5.89 3.93 -14.48
CA GLN A 190 -4.50 3.50 -14.44
C GLN A 190 -3.65 4.62 -15.03
N ASP A 191 -2.43 4.82 -14.51
CA ASP A 191 -1.48 5.74 -15.10
C ASP A 191 -0.65 5.06 -16.20
N GLN A 192 0.27 5.81 -16.79
CA GLN A 192 1.17 5.35 -17.84
C GLN A 192 2.18 4.31 -17.38
N HIS A 193 2.36 4.16 -16.08
CA HIS A 193 3.32 3.24 -15.45
C HIS A 193 2.68 1.94 -14.97
N GLY A 194 1.35 1.85 -15.06
CA GLY A 194 0.61 0.68 -14.64
C GLY A 194 0.06 0.77 -13.21
N ASN A 195 0.30 1.85 -12.48
CA ASN A 195 -0.28 2.06 -11.16
C ASN A 195 -1.80 2.18 -11.27
N LYS A 196 -2.55 1.40 -10.47
CA LYS A 196 -4.01 1.37 -10.55
C LYS A 196 -4.61 2.20 -9.43
N PHE A 197 -5.40 3.18 -9.80
CA PHE A 197 -6.16 4.04 -8.90
C PHE A 197 -7.53 3.40 -8.65
N LYS A 198 -7.57 2.51 -7.65
CA LYS A 198 -8.70 1.57 -7.47
C LYS A 198 -9.90 2.19 -6.81
N TYR A 199 -9.71 2.90 -5.70
CA TYR A 199 -10.80 3.53 -4.96
C TYR A 199 -10.52 5.00 -4.75
N ARG A 200 -11.57 5.82 -4.73
CA ARG A 200 -11.45 7.26 -4.53
C ARG A 200 -12.54 7.81 -3.65
N ALA A 201 -12.19 8.77 -2.81
CA ALA A 201 -13.13 9.54 -2.01
C ALA A 201 -12.88 11.04 -2.11
N ARG A 202 -13.90 11.82 -1.76
CA ARG A 202 -13.85 13.28 -1.83
C ARG A 202 -12.98 13.87 -0.73
N VAL A 203 -12.19 14.87 -1.10
CA VAL A 203 -11.42 15.70 -0.17
C VAL A 203 -11.99 17.11 -0.20
N ARG A 204 -12.24 17.70 0.96
CA ARG A 204 -12.80 19.06 1.07
C ARG A 204 -11.90 19.94 1.92
N ASP A 205 -11.85 21.20 1.53
CA ASP A 205 -11.17 22.24 2.31
C ASP A 205 -12.00 22.73 3.49
N ARG A 206 -11.48 23.70 4.22
CA ARG A 206 -12.15 24.36 5.37
C ARG A 206 -13.43 25.11 4.99
N HIS A 207 -13.63 25.44 3.72
CA HIS A 207 -14.84 26.10 3.22
C HIS A 207 -15.89 25.08 2.74
N GLY A 208 -15.57 23.78 2.79
CA GLY A 208 -16.41 22.70 2.29
C GLY A 208 -16.40 22.55 0.77
N ALA A 209 -15.59 23.34 0.08
CA ALA A 209 -15.47 23.23 -1.36
C ALA A 209 -14.69 21.97 -1.76
N GLN A 210 -15.13 21.33 -2.83
CA GLN A 210 -14.37 20.28 -3.50
C GLN A 210 -13.24 20.97 -4.28
N VAL A 211 -12.03 20.77 -3.88
CA VAL A 211 -10.86 21.44 -4.51
C VAL A 211 -10.23 20.56 -5.60
N GLY A 212 -11.04 19.86 -6.39
CA GLY A 212 -10.54 18.95 -7.43
C GLY A 212 -9.68 17.79 -6.91
N ARG A 213 -9.39 17.79 -5.64
CA ARG A 213 -8.55 16.83 -4.95
C ARG A 213 -9.37 15.62 -4.55
N TRP A 214 -8.85 14.47 -4.88
CA TRP A 214 -9.37 13.18 -4.49
C TRP A 214 -8.32 12.48 -3.65
N ALA A 215 -8.75 11.79 -2.60
CA ALA A 215 -7.95 10.75 -1.97
C ALA A 215 -8.14 9.46 -2.78
N TRP A 216 -7.05 8.82 -3.14
CA TRP A 216 -7.07 7.59 -3.91
C TRP A 216 -6.32 6.48 -3.19
N ASP A 217 -6.96 5.33 -3.07
CA ASP A 217 -6.31 4.08 -2.73
C ASP A 217 -5.70 3.51 -4.01
N VAL A 218 -4.39 3.45 -4.04
CA VAL A 218 -3.60 3.13 -5.25
C VAL A 218 -2.94 1.77 -5.09
N PHE A 219 -2.98 0.95 -6.13
CA PHE A 219 -2.21 -0.27 -6.26
C PHE A 219 -0.95 0.04 -7.06
N PRO A 220 0.18 0.34 -6.40
CA PRO A 220 1.41 0.67 -7.09
C PRO A 220 2.03 -0.55 -7.74
N VAL A 221 2.75 -0.34 -8.83
CA VAL A 221 3.53 -1.41 -9.49
C VAL A 221 4.73 -1.75 -8.63
N VAL A 222 4.93 -3.04 -8.37
CA VAL A 222 6.10 -3.56 -7.66
C VAL A 222 7.12 -4.08 -8.67
N ASP A 223 8.39 -3.74 -8.43
CA ASP A 223 9.52 -4.22 -9.19
C ASP A 223 10.18 -5.39 -8.46
N TYR A 224 10.12 -6.55 -9.07
CA TYR A 224 10.77 -7.75 -8.55
C TYR A 224 12.23 -7.91 -9.04
N GLY A 225 12.75 -6.95 -9.85
CA GLY A 225 14.09 -6.99 -10.45
C GLY A 225 14.22 -8.00 -11.61
N GLU A 226 15.20 -7.79 -12.48
CA GLU A 226 15.45 -8.71 -13.61
C GLU A 226 15.99 -10.07 -13.13
N ASP A 227 16.75 -10.10 -12.04
CA ASP A 227 17.28 -11.34 -11.45
C ASP A 227 16.22 -12.20 -10.77
N THR A 228 15.03 -11.63 -10.46
CA THR A 228 13.91 -12.38 -9.89
C THR A 228 13.12 -13.18 -10.92
N ALA A 229 13.46 -13.11 -12.19
CA ALA A 229 12.96 -14.10 -13.19
C ALA A 229 13.28 -15.55 -12.76
N ASN A 230 14.27 -15.75 -11.88
CA ASN A 230 14.63 -17.02 -11.25
C ASN A 230 14.36 -17.11 -9.75
N ILE A 231 14.07 -15.98 -9.06
CA ILE A 231 13.62 -15.98 -7.66
C ILE A 231 12.10 -16.05 -7.72
N ARG A 232 11.57 -17.21 -7.41
CA ARG A 232 10.13 -17.44 -7.40
C ARG A 232 9.45 -16.44 -6.48
N PRO A 233 8.28 -15.87 -6.85
CA PRO A 233 7.49 -14.99 -5.99
C PRO A 233 7.14 -15.61 -4.62
N ASP A 234 7.09 -16.95 -4.56
CA ASP A 234 6.92 -17.72 -3.32
C ASP A 234 8.03 -17.47 -2.29
N ILE A 235 9.24 -17.10 -2.71
CA ILE A 235 10.33 -16.76 -1.78
C ILE A 235 10.13 -15.37 -1.15
N LEU A 236 9.49 -14.45 -1.88
CA LEU A 236 9.13 -13.12 -1.34
C LEU A 236 7.95 -13.18 -0.36
N LEU A 237 7.22 -14.29 -0.35
CA LEU A 237 6.08 -14.54 0.53
C LEU A 237 6.46 -15.36 1.76
N LEU A 238 7.73 -15.82 1.88
CA LEU A 238 8.13 -16.65 3.01
C LEU A 238 8.37 -15.80 4.26
N ASP A 239 7.71 -16.19 5.34
CA ASP A 239 7.98 -15.79 6.71
C ASP A 239 9.49 -15.85 7.00
N PRO A 240 10.09 -14.86 7.71
CA PRO A 240 11.48 -14.88 8.13
C PRO A 240 11.94 -16.19 8.81
N LEU A 241 11.03 -16.95 9.42
CA LEU A 241 11.29 -18.28 9.97
C LEU A 241 11.63 -19.35 8.91
N TYR A 242 11.30 -19.11 7.63
CA TYR A 242 11.66 -20.01 6.52
C TYR A 242 12.97 -19.66 5.84
N SER A 243 13.47 -18.42 5.98
CA SER A 243 14.73 -18.00 5.37
C SER A 243 15.92 -18.75 5.93
N ASP A 244 15.90 -19.09 7.22
CA ASP A 244 16.99 -19.85 7.88
C ASP A 244 17.07 -21.31 7.38
N ARG A 245 15.97 -21.89 6.91
CA ARG A 245 15.97 -23.24 6.32
C ARG A 245 16.45 -23.26 4.86
N LEU A 246 16.21 -22.20 4.11
CA LEU A 246 16.66 -22.10 2.70
C LEU A 246 18.15 -21.85 2.57
N MET A 247 18.75 -21.09 3.50
CA MET A 247 20.21 -20.93 3.54
C MET A 247 20.93 -22.27 3.77
N LEU A 248 20.33 -23.23 4.47
CA LEU A 248 20.88 -24.57 4.66
C LEU A 248 20.77 -25.45 3.37
N PHE A 249 19.78 -25.22 2.53
CA PHE A 249 19.62 -25.94 1.25
C PHE A 249 20.56 -25.40 0.15
N ALA A 250 20.79 -24.10 0.10
CA ALA A 250 21.73 -23.51 -0.87
C ALA A 250 23.18 -23.92 -0.56
N ALA A 251 23.54 -24.09 0.69
CA ALA A 251 24.88 -24.55 1.10
C ALA A 251 25.16 -26.02 0.78
N SER A 252 24.12 -26.86 0.61
CA SER A 252 24.29 -28.29 0.30
C SER A 252 24.41 -28.59 -1.20
N PHE A 253 24.10 -27.65 -2.09
CA PHE A 253 24.24 -27.83 -3.55
C PHE A 253 25.62 -27.43 -4.11
N PHE A 254 26.47 -26.76 -3.32
CA PHE A 254 27.81 -26.35 -3.75
C PHE A 254 28.96 -27.28 -3.35
N VAL A 255 28.70 -28.45 -2.81
CA VAL A 255 29.75 -29.38 -2.30
C VAL A 255 29.88 -30.68 -3.12
N THR A 256 29.30 -30.80 -4.29
CA THR A 256 29.52 -31.98 -5.16
C THR A 256 29.88 -31.59 -6.60
N GLU A 257 31.01 -30.92 -6.77
CA GLU A 257 31.83 -31.03 -7.98
C GLU A 257 33.29 -30.66 -7.62
N GLN A 258 34.03 -31.63 -7.14
CA GLN A 258 35.48 -31.79 -7.36
C GLN A 258 35.77 -33.28 -7.57
#